data_089a011983644796b2ccc853e5c7f418
#
_entry.id   089a011983644796b2ccc853e5c7f418
#
_cell.length_a   1.000
_cell.length_b   1.000
_cell.length_c   1.000
_cell.angle_alpha   90.00
_cell.angle_beta   90.00
_cell.angle_gamma   90.00
#
_symmetry.space_group_name_H-M   'P 1'
#
loop_
_entity.id
_entity.type
_entity.pdbx_description
1 polymer ?
#
loop_
_entity_poly.entity_id
_entity_poly.type
_entity_poly.pdbx_seq_one_letter_code
_entity_poly.pdbx_strand_id
1 'polypeptide(L)'
;SEMCIRDRWNTCNLTGVDFKAGMNTPTYKAFIDFAADNNLEYIIIDDGWSGNESLLKDLNPDIDLKELVAYGNQKGVGIILWASWRNSAKDTEAAFSHYAQMGIKGFKIDFFDRDDQPLVQSVERIVACAAEHRLVLDLHGLKPYGIQRTYPNVLNFEGVKGLENAKWEPIVNGAPLHNFPRYDVTAPYLRMLVGPMDYTPGAMMNATRETFRAVNDHPMSQGTRVHQMAMYTLLSLIHI
;
A
#
# COMPACT_ATOMS: atom_id res chain seq x y z
N SER A 1 5.93 -11.83 14.96
CA SER A 1 4.51 -11.43 14.83
C SER A 1 4.31 -10.86 13.44
N GLU A 2 3.38 -11.40 12.70
CA GLU A 2 3.00 -10.86 11.41
C GLU A 2 2.37 -9.49 11.62
N MET A 3 2.93 -8.46 10.97
CA MET A 3 2.30 -7.13 10.98
C MET A 3 1.21 -7.09 9.91
N CYS A 4 -0.02 -6.88 10.34
CA CYS A 4 -1.15 -6.75 9.45
C CYS A 4 -1.40 -5.29 9.11
N ILE A 5 -1.29 -4.96 7.82
CA ILE A 5 -1.46 -3.61 7.29
C ILE A 5 -2.64 -3.60 6.31
N ARG A 6 -3.46 -2.55 6.36
CA ARG A 6 -4.57 -2.34 5.42
C ARG A 6 -4.41 -1.03 4.68
N ASP A 7 -4.44 -1.12 3.36
CA ASP A 7 -4.46 0.01 2.43
C ASP A 7 -5.77 0.08 1.65
N ARG A 8 -6.24 1.29 1.35
CA ARG A 8 -7.46 1.56 0.57
C ARG A 8 -7.27 2.80 -0.30
N TRP A 9 -6.34 2.76 -1.24
CA TRP A 9 -6.05 3.91 -2.10
C TRP A 9 -7.17 4.21 -3.12
N ASN A 10 -7.86 3.19 -3.60
CA ASN A 10 -8.81 3.37 -4.67
C ASN A 10 -10.09 4.08 -4.22
N THR A 11 -10.16 5.39 -4.48
CA THR A 11 -11.31 6.28 -4.25
C THR A 11 -11.82 6.35 -2.81
N CYS A 12 -11.15 5.70 -1.85
CA CYS A 12 -11.59 5.60 -0.44
C CYS A 12 -13.08 5.23 -0.31
N ASN A 13 -13.57 4.36 -1.18
CA ASN A 13 -14.97 3.95 -1.23
C ASN A 13 -15.39 3.20 0.04
N LEU A 14 -16.44 3.68 0.67
CA LEU A 14 -17.08 3.06 1.82
C LEU A 14 -18.59 3.18 1.64
N THR A 15 -19.32 2.09 1.87
CA THR A 15 -20.79 2.03 1.78
C THR A 15 -21.39 1.67 3.12
N GLY A 16 -22.66 2.03 3.35
CA GLY A 16 -23.35 1.75 4.59
C GLY A 16 -22.99 2.68 5.76
N VAL A 17 -22.48 3.86 5.46
CA VAL A 17 -22.14 4.92 6.41
C VAL A 17 -23.07 6.13 6.23
N ASP A 18 -23.21 6.96 7.25
CA ASP A 18 -24.06 8.14 7.30
C ASP A 18 -23.34 9.44 6.90
N PHE A 19 -22.11 9.31 6.39
CA PHE A 19 -21.30 10.42 5.89
C PHE A 19 -20.83 10.17 4.45
N LYS A 20 -20.36 11.22 3.77
CA LYS A 20 -19.78 11.10 2.44
C LYS A 20 -18.37 10.50 2.54
N ALA A 21 -18.22 9.27 2.04
CA ALA A 21 -16.92 8.61 1.97
C ALA A 21 -15.98 9.34 0.98
N GLY A 22 -14.69 9.29 1.26
CA GLY A 22 -13.63 9.93 0.46
C GLY A 22 -12.35 10.12 1.28
N MET A 23 -11.46 10.97 0.77
CA MET A 23 -10.23 11.38 1.46
C MET A 23 -10.56 12.36 2.60
N ASN A 24 -11.11 11.87 3.71
CA ASN A 24 -11.51 12.66 4.84
C ASN A 24 -11.41 11.90 6.17
N THR A 25 -11.36 12.63 7.26
CA THR A 25 -11.21 12.10 8.62
C THR A 25 -12.28 11.06 8.99
N PRO A 26 -13.60 11.24 8.71
CA PRO A 26 -14.61 10.23 9.03
C PRO A 26 -14.37 8.89 8.34
N THR A 27 -13.97 8.90 7.08
CA THR A 27 -13.67 7.68 6.33
C THR A 27 -12.50 6.91 6.95
N TYR A 28 -11.42 7.59 7.30
CA TYR A 28 -10.27 6.95 7.93
C TYR A 28 -10.57 6.47 9.35
N LYS A 29 -11.44 7.13 10.11
CA LYS A 29 -11.93 6.58 11.39
C LYS A 29 -12.67 5.25 11.20
N ALA A 30 -13.54 5.15 10.19
CA ALA A 30 -14.20 3.90 9.87
C ALA A 30 -13.22 2.80 9.45
N PHE A 31 -12.12 3.15 8.75
CA PHE A 31 -11.06 2.19 8.44
C PHE A 31 -10.26 1.77 9.68
N ILE A 32 -10.03 2.67 10.63
CA ILE A 32 -9.42 2.35 11.92
C ILE A 32 -10.33 1.40 12.74
N ASP A 33 -11.63 1.65 12.79
CA ASP A 33 -12.58 0.75 13.45
C ASP A 33 -12.57 -0.64 12.81
N PHE A 34 -12.62 -0.71 11.48
CA PHE A 34 -12.51 -1.99 10.77
C PHE A 34 -11.19 -2.71 11.08
N ALA A 35 -10.08 -1.98 11.12
CA ALA A 35 -8.78 -2.55 11.44
C ALA A 35 -8.75 -3.13 12.87
N ALA A 36 -9.26 -2.39 13.84
CA ALA A 36 -9.36 -2.83 15.23
C ALA A 36 -10.22 -4.09 15.37
N ASP A 37 -11.40 -4.10 14.74
CA ASP A 37 -12.35 -5.22 14.78
C ASP A 37 -11.79 -6.50 14.11
N ASN A 38 -10.83 -6.36 13.22
CA ASN A 38 -10.22 -7.47 12.48
C ASN A 38 -8.75 -7.75 12.88
N ASN A 39 -8.29 -7.20 14.00
CA ASN A 39 -6.92 -7.37 14.51
C ASN A 39 -5.83 -6.96 13.50
N LEU A 40 -6.08 -5.93 12.70
CA LEU A 40 -5.08 -5.31 11.84
C LEU A 40 -4.32 -4.27 12.67
N GLU A 41 -3.00 -4.33 12.64
CA GLU A 41 -2.14 -3.46 13.47
C GLU A 41 -2.03 -2.05 12.89
N TYR A 42 -2.17 -1.90 11.57
CA TYR A 42 -1.96 -0.63 10.88
C TYR A 42 -2.98 -0.40 9.77
N ILE A 43 -3.23 0.89 9.50
CA ILE A 43 -3.83 1.34 8.24
C ILE A 43 -2.85 2.25 7.50
N ILE A 44 -2.96 2.30 6.18
CA ILE A 44 -2.26 3.29 5.35
C ILE A 44 -3.24 4.39 4.95
N ILE A 45 -2.86 5.65 5.17
CA ILE A 45 -3.45 6.80 4.52
C ILE A 45 -2.66 7.02 3.24
N ASP A 46 -3.25 6.60 2.12
CA ASP A 46 -2.62 6.62 0.81
C ASP A 46 -2.59 8.02 0.18
N ASP A 47 -2.19 8.14 -1.09
CA ASP A 47 -2.04 9.41 -1.80
C ASP A 47 -3.27 10.31 -1.66
N GLY A 48 -3.03 11.62 -1.49
CA GLY A 48 -4.06 12.65 -1.37
C GLY A 48 -4.21 13.28 0.02
N TRP A 49 -3.44 12.85 1.02
CA TRP A 49 -3.38 13.54 2.33
C TRP A 49 -2.42 14.73 2.33
N SER A 50 -1.44 14.74 1.44
CA SER A 50 -0.50 15.85 1.21
C SER A 50 -0.37 16.15 -0.28
N GLY A 51 0.05 17.38 -0.62
CA GLY A 51 0.36 17.76 -1.99
C GLY A 51 1.69 17.20 -2.50
N ASN A 52 1.94 17.41 -3.79
CA ASN A 52 3.10 16.83 -4.49
C ASN A 52 4.43 17.60 -4.29
N GLU A 53 4.42 18.70 -3.56
CA GLU A 53 5.63 19.53 -3.42
C GLU A 53 6.41 19.26 -2.14
N SER A 54 5.74 18.97 -1.03
CA SER A 54 6.36 18.72 0.27
C SER A 54 5.41 17.93 1.17
N LEU A 55 5.96 17.01 1.96
CA LEU A 55 5.21 16.26 2.97
C LEU A 55 4.79 17.13 4.17
N LEU A 56 5.38 18.31 4.34
CA LEU A 56 5.14 19.20 5.48
C LEU A 56 4.23 20.39 5.14
N LYS A 57 3.94 20.57 3.87
CA LYS A 57 3.14 21.67 3.35
C LYS A 57 2.03 21.13 2.47
N ASP A 58 1.05 21.97 2.23
CA ASP A 58 -0.04 21.64 1.30
C ASP A 58 -0.79 20.37 1.72
N LEU A 59 -1.14 20.30 3.01
CA LEU A 59 -1.88 19.17 3.57
C LEU A 59 -3.36 19.28 3.20
N ASN A 60 -3.99 18.15 2.97
CA ASN A 60 -5.43 18.08 2.70
C ASN A 60 -6.22 18.53 3.96
N PRO A 61 -7.00 19.62 3.88
CA PRO A 61 -7.72 20.15 5.03
C PRO A 61 -8.85 19.25 5.54
N ASP A 62 -9.30 18.28 4.73
CA ASP A 62 -10.35 17.33 5.12
C ASP A 62 -9.80 16.17 5.97
N ILE A 63 -8.46 16.09 6.13
CA ILE A 63 -7.78 15.04 6.89
C ILE A 63 -7.08 15.64 8.12
N ASP A 64 -7.62 15.41 9.30
CA ASP A 64 -6.97 15.75 10.58
C ASP A 64 -6.10 14.57 11.05
N LEU A 65 -4.80 14.62 10.70
CA LEU A 65 -3.85 13.57 11.07
C LEU A 65 -3.69 13.43 12.60
N LYS A 66 -3.77 14.53 13.35
CA LYS A 66 -3.64 14.49 14.83
C LYS A 66 -4.82 13.78 15.45
N GLU A 67 -6.02 14.09 14.98
CA GLU A 67 -7.25 13.42 15.41
C GLU A 67 -7.20 11.92 15.05
N LEU A 68 -6.76 11.58 13.84
CA LEU A 68 -6.65 10.17 13.41
C LEU A 68 -5.61 9.40 14.21
N VAL A 69 -4.44 9.98 14.51
CA VAL A 69 -3.43 9.35 15.37
C VAL A 69 -3.95 9.14 16.79
N ALA A 70 -4.64 10.13 17.37
CA ALA A 70 -5.23 9.99 18.69
C ALA A 70 -6.30 8.88 18.71
N TYR A 71 -7.16 8.83 17.69
CA TYR A 71 -8.19 7.80 17.54
C TYR A 71 -7.59 6.41 17.33
N GLY A 72 -6.61 6.28 16.46
CA GLY A 72 -5.89 5.03 16.21
C GLY A 72 -5.23 4.49 17.48
N ASN A 73 -4.57 5.35 18.25
CA ASN A 73 -3.98 4.97 19.55
C ASN A 73 -5.02 4.44 20.54
N GLN A 74 -6.23 5.00 20.59
CA GLN A 74 -7.32 4.50 21.43
C GLN A 74 -7.80 3.11 21.00
N LYS A 75 -7.72 2.82 19.71
CA LYS A 75 -8.17 1.55 19.12
C LYS A 75 -7.03 0.52 18.99
N GLY A 76 -5.80 0.88 19.31
CA GLY A 76 -4.62 0.01 19.13
C GLY A 76 -4.17 -0.15 17.68
N VAL A 77 -4.55 0.80 16.80
CA VAL A 77 -4.22 0.79 15.36
C VAL A 77 -3.24 1.91 15.03
N GLY A 78 -2.10 1.57 14.45
CA GLY A 78 -1.10 2.51 13.98
C GLY A 78 -1.44 3.11 12.61
N ILE A 79 -0.89 4.28 12.32
CA ILE A 79 -1.08 4.95 11.03
C ILE A 79 0.25 5.02 10.29
N ILE A 80 0.21 4.61 9.03
CA ILE A 80 1.28 4.73 8.04
C ILE A 80 0.82 5.73 6.98
N LEU A 81 1.70 6.61 6.54
CA LEU A 81 1.40 7.62 5.51
C LEU A 81 2.04 7.23 4.18
N TRP A 82 1.34 7.48 3.09
CA TRP A 82 1.90 7.37 1.76
C TRP A 82 2.78 8.58 1.42
N ALA A 83 3.84 8.36 0.67
CA ALA A 83 4.67 9.43 0.12
C ALA A 83 5.29 9.00 -1.21
N SER A 84 5.45 9.92 -2.16
CA SER A 84 6.32 9.66 -3.29
C SER A 84 7.79 9.69 -2.86
N TRP A 85 8.63 8.85 -3.48
CA TRP A 85 10.07 8.87 -3.16
C TRP A 85 10.71 10.24 -3.39
N ARG A 86 10.22 10.98 -4.39
CA ARG A 86 10.73 12.32 -4.73
C ARG A 86 10.47 13.32 -3.62
N ASN A 87 9.29 13.29 -3.01
CA ASN A 87 8.96 14.15 -1.88
C ASN A 87 9.68 13.70 -0.62
N SER A 88 9.73 12.39 -0.36
CA SER A 88 10.50 11.83 0.76
C SER A 88 11.98 12.19 0.68
N ALA A 89 12.59 12.17 -0.50
CA ALA A 89 14.00 12.49 -0.68
C ALA A 89 14.34 13.98 -0.49
N LYS A 90 13.36 14.88 -0.65
CA LYS A 90 13.57 16.33 -0.45
C LYS A 90 13.67 16.70 1.02
N ASP A 91 12.74 16.19 1.83
CA ASP A 91 12.52 16.62 3.20
C ASP A 91 12.65 15.47 4.21
N THR A 92 13.45 14.43 3.92
CA THR A 92 13.47 13.15 4.65
C THR A 92 13.53 13.37 6.16
N GLU A 93 14.59 14.02 6.65
CA GLU A 93 14.81 14.23 8.10
C GLU A 93 13.70 15.05 8.74
N ALA A 94 13.35 16.19 8.14
CA ALA A 94 12.34 17.08 8.70
C ALA A 94 10.95 16.43 8.73
N ALA A 95 10.57 15.73 7.67
CA ALA A 95 9.27 15.06 7.58
C ALA A 95 9.21 13.86 8.55
N PHE A 96 10.23 13.00 8.54
CA PHE A 96 10.21 11.80 9.37
C PHE A 96 10.25 12.12 10.86
N SER A 97 11.10 13.09 11.26
CA SER A 97 11.12 13.61 12.64
C SER A 97 9.76 14.16 13.05
N HIS A 98 9.15 15.02 12.20
CA HIS A 98 7.86 15.64 12.50
C HIS A 98 6.75 14.59 12.68
N TYR A 99 6.62 13.66 11.74
CA TYR A 99 5.55 12.67 11.78
C TYR A 99 5.76 11.58 12.83
N ALA A 100 7.01 11.19 13.11
CA ALA A 100 7.32 10.31 14.23
C ALA A 100 6.93 10.94 15.58
N GLN A 101 7.22 12.23 15.79
CA GLN A 101 6.79 12.97 16.97
C GLN A 101 5.28 13.11 17.08
N MET A 102 4.57 13.22 15.96
CA MET A 102 3.10 13.22 15.92
C MET A 102 2.51 11.86 16.32
N GLY A 103 3.26 10.77 16.17
CA GLY A 103 2.83 9.40 16.49
C GLY A 103 2.56 8.51 15.28
N ILE A 104 2.85 8.98 14.08
CA ILE A 104 2.85 8.17 12.84
C ILE A 104 3.86 7.04 12.99
N LYS A 105 3.53 5.88 12.44
CA LYS A 105 4.32 4.64 12.62
C LYS A 105 5.22 4.32 11.43
N GLY A 106 4.98 4.91 10.28
CA GLY A 106 5.79 4.64 9.10
C GLY A 106 5.31 5.30 7.82
N PHE A 107 5.97 4.93 6.73
CA PHE A 107 5.63 5.40 5.40
C PHE A 107 5.56 4.26 4.38
N LYS A 108 4.54 4.31 3.52
CA LYS A 108 4.54 3.66 2.23
C LYS A 108 5.15 4.62 1.24
N ILE A 109 6.34 4.29 0.71
CA ILE A 109 7.04 5.17 -0.23
C ILE A 109 6.98 4.56 -1.62
N ASP A 110 6.49 5.33 -2.56
CA ASP A 110 6.09 4.87 -3.88
C ASP A 110 6.77 5.62 -5.02
N PHE A 111 6.59 5.12 -6.24
CA PHE A 111 7.09 5.68 -7.49
C PHE A 111 8.61 5.72 -7.61
N PHE A 112 9.28 4.67 -7.17
CA PHE A 112 10.68 4.42 -7.49
C PHE A 112 10.81 4.02 -8.97
N ASP A 113 10.87 5.03 -9.83
CA ASP A 113 10.78 4.91 -11.29
C ASP A 113 12.14 4.79 -11.99
N ARG A 114 13.19 4.43 -11.25
CA ARG A 114 14.55 4.21 -11.76
C ARG A 114 15.25 3.14 -10.93
N ASP A 115 16.39 2.62 -11.43
CA ASP A 115 17.13 1.52 -10.79
C ASP A 115 18.67 1.74 -10.83
N ASP A 116 19.08 2.99 -10.95
CA ASP A 116 20.49 3.38 -11.00
C ASP A 116 21.08 3.63 -9.58
N GLN A 117 22.40 3.78 -9.53
CA GLN A 117 23.13 4.00 -8.30
C GLN A 117 22.63 5.22 -7.48
N PRO A 118 22.29 6.38 -8.07
CA PRO A 118 21.72 7.49 -7.30
C PRO A 118 20.41 7.14 -6.61
N LEU A 119 19.55 6.32 -7.21
CA LEU A 119 18.34 5.86 -6.56
C LEU A 119 18.68 4.95 -5.36
N VAL A 120 19.53 3.95 -5.55
CA VAL A 120 19.92 3.03 -4.46
C VAL A 120 20.47 3.82 -3.26
N GLN A 121 21.34 4.79 -3.51
CA GLN A 121 21.86 5.67 -2.46
C GLN A 121 20.76 6.52 -1.79
N SER A 122 19.75 6.96 -2.55
CA SER A 122 18.60 7.68 -1.99
C SER A 122 17.76 6.77 -1.09
N VAL A 123 17.49 5.55 -1.52
CA VAL A 123 16.77 4.54 -0.74
C VAL A 123 17.51 4.25 0.57
N GLU A 124 18.83 4.06 0.52
CA GLU A 124 19.63 3.79 1.73
C GLU A 124 19.54 4.95 2.74
N ARG A 125 19.62 6.21 2.28
CA ARG A 125 19.45 7.37 3.16
C ARG A 125 18.06 7.46 3.77
N ILE A 126 17.02 7.23 2.98
CA ILE A 126 15.62 7.25 3.44
C ILE A 126 15.39 6.16 4.49
N VAL A 127 15.88 4.95 4.22
CA VAL A 127 15.70 3.80 5.10
C VAL A 127 16.46 3.97 6.42
N ALA A 128 17.69 4.49 6.38
CA ALA A 128 18.48 4.80 7.56
C ALA A 128 17.79 5.87 8.43
N CYS A 129 17.36 6.96 7.82
CA CYS A 129 16.62 8.03 8.51
C CYS A 129 15.32 7.50 9.15
N ALA A 130 14.56 6.68 8.43
CA ALA A 130 13.36 6.05 8.99
C ALA A 130 13.68 5.16 10.21
N ALA A 131 14.79 4.42 10.16
CA ALA A 131 15.24 3.59 11.28
C ALA A 131 15.60 4.43 12.52
N GLU A 132 16.30 5.56 12.34
CA GLU A 132 16.63 6.50 13.41
C GLU A 132 15.38 7.04 14.11
N HIS A 133 14.32 7.30 13.35
CA HIS A 133 13.03 7.77 13.86
C HIS A 133 12.06 6.63 14.25
N ARG A 134 12.49 5.37 14.19
CA ARG A 134 11.66 4.17 14.49
C ARG A 134 10.40 4.08 13.64
N LEU A 135 10.51 4.48 12.39
CA LEU A 135 9.45 4.39 11.40
C LEU A 135 9.61 3.12 10.56
N VAL A 136 8.52 2.41 10.34
CA VAL A 136 8.48 1.27 9.41
C VAL A 136 8.29 1.76 7.98
N LEU A 137 8.77 0.98 7.01
CA LEU A 137 8.67 1.30 5.59
C LEU A 137 8.08 0.14 4.79
N ASP A 138 7.21 0.49 3.85
CA ASP A 138 6.76 -0.32 2.73
C ASP A 138 7.19 0.39 1.44
N LEU A 139 7.96 -0.29 0.57
CA LEU A 139 8.61 0.33 -0.59
C LEU A 139 7.95 -0.15 -1.89
N HIS A 140 7.19 0.72 -2.54
CA HIS A 140 6.48 0.44 -3.77
C HIS A 140 7.29 0.80 -5.03
N GLY A 141 7.04 0.08 -6.13
CA GLY A 141 7.83 0.23 -7.36
C GLY A 141 9.27 -0.28 -7.25
N LEU A 142 9.65 -0.85 -6.11
CA LEU A 142 10.98 -1.36 -5.84
C LEU A 142 10.93 -2.84 -5.46
N LYS A 143 11.87 -3.62 -5.97
CA LYS A 143 12.06 -5.03 -5.58
C LYS A 143 13.08 -5.16 -4.46
N PRO A 144 12.99 -6.18 -3.59
CA PRO A 144 13.98 -6.43 -2.55
C PRO A 144 15.38 -6.66 -3.13
N TYR A 145 16.38 -6.10 -2.48
CA TYR A 145 17.80 -6.30 -2.80
C TYR A 145 18.68 -6.53 -1.56
N GLY A 146 18.05 -6.90 -0.44
CA GLY A 146 18.73 -7.30 0.79
C GLY A 146 18.90 -6.19 1.83
N ILE A 147 18.46 -4.95 1.56
CA ILE A 147 18.56 -3.82 2.49
C ILE A 147 17.87 -4.09 3.83
N GLN A 148 16.80 -4.87 3.84
CA GLN A 148 16.06 -5.25 5.06
C GLN A 148 16.89 -6.09 6.03
N ARG A 149 18.03 -6.65 5.62
CA ARG A 149 18.96 -7.32 6.52
C ARG A 149 19.72 -6.34 7.40
N THR A 150 19.99 -5.15 6.89
CA THR A 150 20.63 -4.07 7.63
C THR A 150 19.57 -3.22 8.35
N TYR A 151 18.43 -3.01 7.72
CA TYR A 151 17.34 -2.16 8.19
C TYR A 151 16.02 -2.95 8.26
N PRO A 152 15.77 -3.68 9.37
CA PRO A 152 14.58 -4.52 9.51
C PRO A 152 13.27 -3.74 9.66
N ASN A 153 13.34 -2.41 9.75
CA ASN A 153 12.19 -1.53 9.65
C ASN A 153 11.61 -1.43 8.23
N VAL A 154 12.32 -1.92 7.21
CA VAL A 154 11.75 -2.14 5.88
C VAL A 154 11.00 -3.46 5.89
N LEU A 155 9.67 -3.37 5.95
CA LEU A 155 8.80 -4.53 6.15
C LEU A 155 8.49 -5.24 4.85
N ASN A 156 8.27 -4.47 3.80
CA ASN A 156 7.73 -4.99 2.55
C ASN A 156 8.20 -4.22 1.33
N PHE A 157 8.01 -4.85 0.18
CA PHE A 157 8.29 -4.27 -1.14
C PHE A 157 7.17 -4.70 -2.09
N GLU A 158 6.75 -3.81 -2.96
CA GLU A 158 5.85 -4.21 -4.04
C GLU A 158 6.64 -4.98 -5.12
N GLY A 159 7.29 -4.30 -6.03
CA GLY A 159 8.10 -4.88 -7.11
C GLY A 159 7.44 -6.05 -7.84
N VAL A 160 6.12 -6.01 -8.00
CA VAL A 160 5.28 -7.03 -8.63
C VAL A 160 4.09 -6.38 -9.31
N LYS A 161 3.55 -6.99 -10.36
CA LYS A 161 2.31 -6.54 -10.98
C LYS A 161 1.11 -7.07 -10.20
N GLY A 162 0.62 -6.32 -9.22
CA GLY A 162 -0.57 -6.65 -8.44
C GLY A 162 -1.87 -6.58 -9.27
N LEU A 163 -2.96 -7.11 -8.72
CA LEU A 163 -4.26 -7.15 -9.42
C LEU A 163 -4.97 -5.80 -9.52
N GLU A 164 -4.46 -4.75 -8.89
CA GLU A 164 -4.88 -3.38 -9.20
C GLU A 164 -4.71 -3.06 -10.70
N ASN A 165 -3.69 -3.64 -11.34
CA ASN A 165 -3.43 -3.47 -12.77
C ASN A 165 -4.55 -4.00 -13.67
N ALA A 166 -5.47 -4.80 -13.14
CA ALA A 166 -6.67 -5.21 -13.88
C ALA A 166 -7.55 -4.04 -14.29
N LYS A 167 -7.46 -2.89 -13.60
CA LYS A 167 -8.18 -1.65 -13.91
C LYS A 167 -7.74 -1.03 -15.22
N TRP A 168 -6.50 -1.25 -15.61
CA TRP A 168 -5.85 -0.68 -16.80
C TRP A 168 -5.38 -1.75 -17.78
N GLU A 169 -5.87 -2.97 -17.61
CA GLU A 169 -5.46 -4.10 -18.45
C GLU A 169 -5.74 -3.81 -19.93
N PRO A 170 -4.74 -3.89 -20.80
CA PRO A 170 -4.93 -3.74 -22.24
C PRO A 170 -5.85 -4.81 -22.80
N ILE A 171 -6.82 -4.38 -23.60
CA ILE A 171 -7.72 -5.29 -24.33
C ILE A 171 -7.23 -5.40 -25.78
N VAL A 172 -6.85 -6.60 -26.16
CA VAL A 172 -6.34 -6.92 -27.51
C VAL A 172 -7.25 -7.96 -28.13
N ASN A 173 -7.77 -7.68 -29.32
CA ASN A 173 -8.72 -8.56 -30.03
C ASN A 173 -9.94 -8.98 -29.16
N GLY A 174 -10.44 -8.04 -28.37
CA GLY A 174 -11.62 -8.26 -27.52
C GLY A 174 -11.36 -9.03 -26.22
N ALA A 175 -10.11 -9.34 -25.88
CA ALA A 175 -9.74 -10.05 -24.67
C ALA A 175 -8.59 -9.36 -23.92
N PRO A 176 -8.48 -9.55 -22.59
CA PRO A 176 -7.34 -9.03 -21.82
C PRO A 176 -6.02 -9.62 -22.33
N LEU A 177 -4.99 -8.79 -22.41
CA LEU A 177 -3.66 -9.18 -22.87
C LEU A 177 -3.05 -10.26 -21.96
N HIS A 178 -3.16 -10.05 -20.64
CA HIS A 178 -2.57 -10.95 -19.66
C HIS A 178 -3.58 -11.94 -19.10
N ASN A 179 -3.10 -13.13 -18.75
CA ASN A 179 -3.85 -14.16 -18.05
C ASN A 179 -3.54 -14.04 -16.55
N PHE A 180 -4.31 -13.23 -15.83
CA PHE A 180 -4.09 -13.00 -14.40
C PHE A 180 -4.21 -14.26 -13.56
N PRO A 181 -5.20 -15.17 -13.75
CA PRO A 181 -5.27 -16.39 -12.95
C PRO A 181 -4.00 -17.25 -13.01
N ARG A 182 -3.35 -17.32 -14.20
CA ARG A 182 -2.06 -18.01 -14.32
C ARG A 182 -0.93 -17.23 -13.68
N TYR A 183 -0.94 -15.92 -13.84
CA TYR A 183 0.06 -15.04 -13.25
C TYR A 183 0.03 -15.13 -11.72
N ASP A 184 -1.16 -15.06 -11.12
CA ASP A 184 -1.37 -15.07 -9.68
C ASP A 184 -0.75 -16.29 -8.99
N VAL A 185 -0.88 -17.47 -9.61
CA VAL A 185 -0.32 -18.72 -9.08
C VAL A 185 1.14 -18.95 -9.46
N THR A 186 1.74 -18.08 -10.27
CA THR A 186 3.16 -18.21 -10.69
C THR A 186 4.04 -17.15 -10.03
N ALA A 187 3.56 -15.93 -9.95
CA ALA A 187 4.31 -14.78 -9.43
C ALA A 187 4.86 -15.00 -8.01
N PRO A 188 4.11 -15.55 -7.05
CA PRO A 188 4.61 -15.80 -5.71
C PRO A 188 5.87 -16.69 -5.69
N TYR A 189 5.88 -17.76 -6.46
CA TYR A 189 7.02 -18.70 -6.52
C TYR A 189 8.29 -18.10 -7.11
N LEU A 190 8.16 -17.05 -7.90
CA LEU A 190 9.30 -16.35 -8.51
C LEU A 190 9.70 -15.13 -7.67
N ARG A 191 8.72 -14.27 -7.36
CA ARG A 191 8.99 -12.96 -6.75
C ARG A 191 9.35 -13.08 -5.27
N MET A 192 8.72 -13.99 -4.53
CA MET A 192 8.93 -14.12 -3.09
C MET A 192 10.20 -14.89 -2.71
N LEU A 193 10.93 -15.42 -3.68
CA LEU A 193 12.30 -15.95 -3.44
C LEU A 193 13.27 -14.91 -2.86
N VAL A 194 13.03 -13.64 -3.12
CA VAL A 194 13.88 -12.53 -2.66
C VAL A 194 13.30 -11.76 -1.46
N GLY A 195 12.17 -12.21 -0.94
CA GLY A 195 11.50 -11.62 0.22
C GLY A 195 10.00 -11.38 0.02
N PRO A 196 9.34 -10.85 1.03
CA PRO A 196 7.90 -10.60 1.01
C PRO A 196 7.50 -9.68 -0.14
N MET A 197 6.23 -9.72 -0.47
CA MET A 197 5.66 -9.02 -1.61
C MET A 197 4.36 -8.35 -1.19
N ASP A 198 4.28 -7.01 -1.36
CA ASP A 198 3.01 -6.31 -1.24
C ASP A 198 2.21 -6.49 -2.53
N TYR A 199 1.22 -7.36 -2.47
CA TYR A 199 0.43 -7.77 -3.62
C TYR A 199 -1.01 -7.29 -3.48
N THR A 200 -1.44 -6.40 -4.37
CA THR A 200 -2.83 -5.93 -4.38
C THR A 200 -3.78 -7.06 -4.77
N PRO A 201 -4.73 -7.43 -3.91
CA PRO A 201 -5.71 -8.46 -4.23
C PRO A 201 -6.71 -7.97 -5.27
N GLY A 202 -7.31 -8.92 -6.01
CA GLY A 202 -8.32 -8.62 -7.00
C GLY A 202 -9.70 -8.35 -6.41
N ALA A 203 -10.56 -7.76 -7.23
CA ALA A 203 -11.95 -7.54 -6.88
C ALA A 203 -12.74 -8.86 -6.83
N MET A 204 -13.78 -8.90 -5.99
CA MET A 204 -14.71 -10.05 -5.92
C MET A 204 -15.74 -10.07 -7.06
N MET A 205 -15.82 -9.02 -7.87
CA MET A 205 -16.51 -9.04 -9.15
C MET A 205 -15.62 -9.78 -10.15
N ASN A 206 -16.02 -10.99 -10.53
CA ASN A 206 -15.24 -11.83 -11.42
C ASN A 206 -15.81 -11.86 -12.84
N ALA A 207 -14.94 -12.12 -13.79
CA ALA A 207 -15.28 -12.23 -15.20
C ALA A 207 -14.50 -13.36 -15.87
N THR A 208 -15.09 -13.94 -16.93
CA THR A 208 -14.32 -14.79 -17.86
C THR A 208 -13.40 -13.92 -18.71
N ARG A 209 -12.50 -14.55 -19.46
CA ARG A 209 -11.61 -13.81 -20.36
C ARG A 209 -12.40 -12.98 -21.40
N GLU A 210 -13.54 -13.48 -21.86
CA GLU A 210 -14.37 -12.86 -22.88
C GLU A 210 -15.24 -11.70 -22.30
N THR A 211 -15.65 -11.83 -21.05
CA THR A 211 -16.52 -10.83 -20.39
C THR A 211 -15.77 -9.81 -19.58
N PHE A 212 -14.46 -9.98 -19.40
CA PHE A 212 -13.62 -9.05 -18.67
C PHE A 212 -13.63 -7.65 -19.31
N ARG A 213 -13.68 -6.63 -18.45
CA ARG A 213 -13.54 -5.22 -18.83
C ARG A 213 -12.60 -4.54 -17.86
N ALA A 214 -11.68 -3.76 -18.42
CA ALA A 214 -10.81 -2.88 -17.62
C ALA A 214 -11.61 -1.63 -17.23
N VAL A 215 -12.03 -1.56 -15.98
CA VAL A 215 -12.82 -0.44 -15.44
C VAL A 215 -12.21 0.02 -14.13
N ASN A 216 -11.87 1.31 -14.06
CA ASN A 216 -11.18 1.86 -12.90
C ASN A 216 -12.05 1.87 -11.64
N ASP A 217 -13.31 2.34 -11.76
CA ASP A 217 -14.19 2.57 -10.61
C ASP A 217 -14.92 1.31 -10.13
N HIS A 218 -15.06 0.32 -11.02
CA HIS A 218 -15.69 -0.97 -10.75
C HIS A 218 -14.82 -2.10 -11.28
N PRO A 219 -13.65 -2.32 -10.67
CA PRO A 219 -12.69 -3.29 -11.16
C PRO A 219 -13.24 -4.71 -11.12
N MET A 220 -12.80 -5.51 -12.09
CA MET A 220 -13.10 -6.93 -12.19
C MET A 220 -11.81 -7.73 -12.05
N SER A 221 -11.95 -8.98 -11.55
CA SER A 221 -10.89 -9.98 -11.61
C SER A 221 -11.21 -11.04 -12.65
N GLN A 222 -10.20 -11.46 -13.41
CA GLN A 222 -10.33 -12.65 -14.24
C GLN A 222 -10.42 -13.91 -13.36
N GLY A 223 -11.18 -14.90 -13.76
CA GLY A 223 -11.31 -16.15 -13.03
C GLY A 223 -12.49 -16.15 -12.05
N THR A 224 -12.32 -16.76 -10.89
CA THR A 224 -13.41 -16.99 -9.93
C THR A 224 -13.16 -16.31 -8.58
N ARG A 225 -14.22 -16.08 -7.80
CA ARG A 225 -14.12 -15.60 -6.42
C ARG A 225 -13.33 -16.57 -5.55
N VAL A 226 -13.50 -17.87 -5.76
CA VAL A 226 -12.75 -18.91 -5.02
C VAL A 226 -11.25 -18.78 -5.30
N HIS A 227 -10.85 -18.50 -6.54
CA HIS A 227 -9.45 -18.20 -6.87
C HIS A 227 -8.94 -17.00 -6.07
N GLN A 228 -9.68 -15.90 -6.03
CA GLN A 228 -9.30 -14.72 -5.26
C GLN A 228 -9.19 -15.01 -3.75
N MET A 229 -10.11 -15.82 -3.22
CA MET A 229 -10.04 -16.25 -1.81
C MET A 229 -8.82 -17.13 -1.53
N ALA A 230 -8.49 -18.05 -2.44
CA ALA A 230 -7.33 -18.93 -2.32
C ALA A 230 -6.01 -18.13 -2.36
N MET A 231 -5.96 -16.98 -3.06
CA MET A 231 -4.79 -16.12 -3.09
C MET A 231 -4.42 -15.58 -1.70
N TYR A 232 -5.39 -15.29 -0.84
CA TYR A 232 -5.09 -14.89 0.55
C TYR A 232 -4.34 -15.99 1.31
N THR A 233 -4.73 -17.24 1.12
CA THR A 233 -4.01 -18.38 1.71
C THR A 233 -2.64 -18.55 1.09
N LEU A 234 -2.53 -18.49 -0.24
CA LEU A 234 -1.26 -18.64 -0.95
C LEU A 234 -0.24 -17.57 -0.56
N LEU A 235 -0.66 -16.32 -0.49
CA LEU A 235 0.21 -15.20 -0.15
C LEU A 235 0.55 -15.18 1.35
N SER A 236 -0.36 -15.63 2.21
CA SER A 236 -0.17 -15.69 3.66
C SER A 236 0.71 -16.85 4.11
N LEU A 237 0.65 -18.01 3.44
CA LEU A 237 1.44 -19.21 3.78
C LEU A 237 2.96 -19.01 3.62
N ILE A 238 3.40 -17.97 2.98
CA ILE A 238 4.81 -17.67 2.76
C ILE A 238 5.38 -16.82 3.92
N HIS A 239 4.54 -16.47 4.89
CA HIS A 239 4.93 -15.78 6.13
C HIS A 239 5.05 -16.71 7.34
N ILE A 240 5.00 -18.05 7.11
CA ILE A 240 5.21 -19.05 8.16
C ILE A 240 6.72 -19.40 8.27
#